data_5055684cdfecbc9492332d9d327c7a87
#
_entry.id   5055684cdfecbc9492332d9d327c7a87
#
_cell.length_a   1.000
_cell.length_b   1.000
_cell.length_c   1.000
_cell.angle_alpha   90.00
_cell.angle_beta   90.00
_cell.angle_gamma   90.00
#
_symmetry.space_group_name_H-M   'P 1'
#
loop_
_entity.id
_entity.type
_entity.pdbx_description
1 polymer ?
#
loop_
_entity_poly.entity_id
_entity_poly.type
_entity_poly.pdbx_seq_one_letter_code
_entity_poly.pdbx_strand_id
1 'polypeptide(L)'
;MSGKSGSSEPVLGPACAVVTAAATGFGVMAAELTAVRLLAPHFGDSAYVWTNVIGVILAAMALGAVVGGRLSAKPNAGRWPARLLLIAGALLLIAPYLASLLGDLLLPDDLPLDAAMPALIRGSLVATAVVFAPPLMLLAAVSPLLIVLLAKAGRSVGRAAGDVAAAGTIGSLVGTFVATHWLVPWFGCRIAMTISAVVLLGAAALVVARK
;
A
#
# COMPACT_ATOMS: atom_id res chain seq x y z
N MET A 1 -2.09 -15.15 47.02
CA MET A 1 -2.52 -15.28 45.61
C MET A 1 -2.12 -13.99 44.89
N SER A 2 -0.96 -14.06 44.24
CA SER A 2 -0.34 -12.91 43.58
C SER A 2 -1.00 -12.70 42.20
N GLY A 3 -1.74 -11.60 42.06
CA GLY A 3 -2.31 -11.20 40.79
C GLY A 3 -1.20 -10.84 39.80
N LYS A 4 -1.00 -11.65 38.76
CA LYS A 4 -0.19 -11.27 37.60
C LYS A 4 -0.76 -9.97 37.03
N SER A 5 -0.02 -8.88 37.21
CA SER A 5 -0.22 -7.65 36.44
C SER A 5 -0.03 -7.99 34.96
N GLY A 6 -1.15 -8.20 34.26
CA GLY A 6 -1.14 -8.32 32.81
C GLY A 6 -0.56 -7.03 32.25
N SER A 7 0.59 -7.13 31.59
CA SER A 7 1.15 -6.06 30.78
C SER A 7 0.08 -5.67 29.77
N SER A 8 -0.58 -4.52 30.02
CA SER A 8 -1.53 -3.93 29.09
C SER A 8 -0.76 -3.64 27.80
N GLU A 9 -1.00 -4.44 26.74
CA GLU A 9 -0.54 -4.06 25.39
C GLU A 9 -1.04 -2.64 25.12
N PRO A 10 -0.19 -1.77 24.61
CA PRO A 10 -0.60 -0.40 24.29
C PRO A 10 -1.75 -0.44 23.28
N VAL A 11 -2.90 -0.02 23.74
CA VAL A 11 -4.13 -0.01 22.95
C VAL A 11 -4.10 1.18 22.02
N LEU A 12 -4.09 0.94 20.72
CA LEU A 12 -4.15 1.99 19.72
C LEU A 12 -5.46 2.80 19.88
N GLY A 13 -5.34 4.10 20.16
CA GLY A 13 -6.52 4.96 20.30
C GLY A 13 -7.35 5.02 19.02
N PRO A 14 -8.70 5.16 19.12
CA PRO A 14 -9.59 5.16 17.96
C PRO A 14 -9.23 6.20 16.90
N ALA A 15 -8.88 7.42 17.32
CA ALA A 15 -8.47 8.47 16.40
C ALA A 15 -7.20 8.11 15.62
N CYS A 16 -6.21 7.49 16.28
CA CYS A 16 -4.99 7.05 15.63
C CYS A 16 -5.27 5.95 14.61
N ALA A 17 -6.15 5.00 14.91
CA ALA A 17 -6.53 3.95 13.97
C ALA A 17 -7.24 4.51 12.73
N VAL A 18 -8.15 5.46 12.90
CA VAL A 18 -8.88 6.14 11.80
C VAL A 18 -7.90 6.91 10.91
N VAL A 19 -7.01 7.71 11.49
CA VAL A 19 -5.99 8.45 10.72
C VAL A 19 -5.06 7.50 9.99
N THR A 20 -4.64 6.39 10.63
CA THR A 20 -3.80 5.38 10.00
C THR A 20 -4.51 4.69 8.85
N ALA A 21 -5.79 4.37 8.99
CA ALA A 21 -6.59 3.78 7.91
C ALA A 21 -6.72 4.75 6.72
N ALA A 22 -6.99 6.03 6.98
CA ALA A 22 -7.08 7.04 5.94
C ALA A 22 -5.74 7.25 5.21
N ALA A 23 -4.63 7.34 5.95
CA ALA A 23 -3.29 7.44 5.36
C ALA A 23 -2.92 6.20 4.52
N THR A 24 -3.32 5.01 4.98
CA THR A 24 -3.12 3.76 4.23
C THR A 24 -3.92 3.77 2.93
N GLY A 25 -5.20 4.15 2.98
CA GLY A 25 -6.05 4.26 1.79
C GLY A 25 -5.51 5.29 0.79
N PHE A 26 -5.09 6.46 1.27
CA PHE A 26 -4.42 7.47 0.45
C PHE A 26 -3.19 6.89 -0.25
N GLY A 27 -2.29 6.24 0.51
CA GLY A 27 -1.05 5.68 -0.02
C GLY A 27 -1.28 4.58 -1.05
N VAL A 28 -2.28 3.71 -0.84
CA VAL A 28 -2.64 2.64 -1.79
C VAL A 28 -3.08 3.24 -3.12
N MET A 29 -4.07 4.12 -3.13
CA MET A 29 -4.62 4.66 -4.38
C MET A 29 -3.66 5.60 -5.09
N ALA A 30 -2.94 6.45 -4.35
CA ALA A 30 -1.93 7.32 -4.94
C ALA A 30 -0.79 6.50 -5.57
N ALA A 31 -0.34 5.42 -4.92
CA ALA A 31 0.69 4.54 -5.46
C ALA A 31 0.19 3.76 -6.68
N GLU A 32 -1.03 3.22 -6.65
CA GLU A 32 -1.62 2.45 -7.76
C GLU A 32 -1.73 3.31 -9.04
N LEU A 33 -2.33 4.50 -8.94
CA LEU A 33 -2.48 5.40 -10.08
C LEU A 33 -1.15 5.93 -10.61
N THR A 34 -0.18 6.15 -9.71
CA THR A 34 1.16 6.57 -10.08
C THR A 34 1.93 5.43 -10.73
N ALA A 35 1.73 4.17 -10.28
CA ALA A 35 2.40 3.00 -10.82
C ALA A 35 2.12 2.80 -12.32
N VAL A 36 0.84 2.91 -12.73
CA VAL A 36 0.45 2.81 -14.13
C VAL A 36 1.20 3.85 -14.97
N ARG A 37 1.22 5.11 -14.54
CA ARG A 37 1.89 6.20 -15.25
C ARG A 37 3.41 6.07 -15.23
N LEU A 38 3.96 5.48 -14.19
CA LEU A 38 5.41 5.24 -14.07
C LEU A 38 5.89 4.13 -15.01
N LEU A 39 5.06 3.13 -15.26
CA LEU A 39 5.35 2.02 -16.16
C LEU A 39 5.05 2.33 -17.63
N ALA A 40 4.19 3.30 -17.91
CA ALA A 40 3.75 3.66 -19.26
C ALA A 40 4.91 4.02 -20.23
N PRO A 41 5.97 4.75 -19.84
CA PRO A 41 7.09 5.05 -20.74
C PRO A 41 7.81 3.81 -21.27
N HIS A 42 7.84 2.72 -20.48
CA HIS A 42 8.52 1.48 -20.86
C HIS A 42 7.58 0.48 -21.54
N PHE A 43 6.38 0.27 -20.99
CA PHE A 43 5.48 -0.81 -21.42
C PHE A 43 4.29 -0.32 -22.24
N GLY A 44 4.18 0.99 -22.48
CA GLY A 44 3.07 1.60 -23.18
C GLY A 44 1.81 1.80 -22.31
N ASP A 45 0.81 2.44 -22.88
CA ASP A 45 -0.47 2.79 -22.23
C ASP A 45 -1.63 1.99 -22.86
N SER A 46 -1.45 0.67 -22.97
CA SER A 46 -2.46 -0.23 -23.53
C SER A 46 -3.37 -0.80 -22.42
N ALA A 47 -4.59 -1.20 -22.83
CA ALA A 47 -5.53 -1.87 -21.92
C ALA A 47 -4.93 -3.14 -21.29
N TYR A 48 -4.05 -3.85 -21.99
CA TYR A 48 -3.36 -5.04 -21.45
C TYR A 48 -2.42 -4.68 -20.31
N VAL A 49 -1.64 -3.61 -20.44
CA VAL A 49 -0.74 -3.14 -19.39
C VAL A 49 -1.53 -2.69 -18.17
N TRP A 50 -2.60 -1.91 -18.39
CA TRP A 50 -3.51 -1.50 -17.32
C TRP A 50 -4.11 -2.69 -16.56
N THR A 51 -4.60 -3.69 -17.30
CA THR A 51 -5.16 -4.91 -16.71
C THR A 51 -4.12 -5.66 -15.89
N ASN A 52 -2.88 -5.78 -16.35
CA ASN A 52 -1.80 -6.41 -15.62
C ASN A 52 -1.49 -5.68 -14.31
N VAL A 53 -1.35 -4.35 -14.37
CA VAL A 53 -1.04 -3.54 -13.17
C VAL A 53 -2.15 -3.68 -12.13
N ILE A 54 -3.40 -3.44 -12.54
CA ILE A 54 -4.55 -3.53 -11.63
C ILE A 54 -4.71 -4.95 -11.09
N GLY A 55 -4.64 -5.97 -11.96
CA GLY A 55 -4.82 -7.37 -11.57
C GLY A 55 -3.78 -7.85 -10.58
N VAL A 56 -2.50 -7.53 -10.79
CA VAL A 56 -1.42 -7.88 -9.86
C VAL A 56 -1.58 -7.16 -8.53
N ILE A 57 -1.92 -5.88 -8.55
CA ILE A 57 -2.13 -5.09 -7.32
C ILE A 57 -3.31 -5.65 -6.53
N LEU A 58 -4.45 -5.92 -7.17
CA LEU A 58 -5.61 -6.50 -6.49
C LEU A 58 -5.30 -7.87 -5.88
N ALA A 59 -4.56 -8.73 -6.61
CA ALA A 59 -4.12 -10.02 -6.09
C ALA A 59 -3.19 -9.85 -4.87
N ALA A 60 -2.24 -8.92 -4.94
CA ALA A 60 -1.35 -8.59 -3.83
C ALA A 60 -2.14 -8.07 -2.62
N MET A 61 -3.12 -7.20 -2.83
CA MET A 61 -3.96 -6.67 -1.76
C MET A 61 -4.82 -7.78 -1.11
N ALA A 62 -5.37 -8.70 -1.89
CA ALA A 62 -6.10 -9.85 -1.36
C ALA A 62 -5.21 -10.73 -0.47
N LEU A 63 -4.00 -11.04 -0.92
CA LEU A 63 -3.00 -11.76 -0.13
C LEU A 63 -2.62 -10.97 1.14
N GLY A 64 -2.45 -9.67 1.02
CA GLY A 64 -2.16 -8.77 2.14
C GLY A 64 -3.24 -8.81 3.21
N ALA A 65 -4.51 -8.77 2.83
CA ALA A 65 -5.63 -8.87 3.76
C ALA A 65 -5.60 -10.20 4.54
N VAL A 66 -5.31 -11.32 3.87
CA VAL A 66 -5.16 -12.63 4.53
C VAL A 66 -3.98 -12.63 5.50
N VAL A 67 -2.82 -12.07 5.08
CA VAL A 67 -1.64 -11.94 5.95
C VAL A 67 -1.95 -11.08 7.16
N GLY A 68 -2.60 -9.93 6.97
CA GLY A 68 -3.00 -9.03 8.05
C GLY A 68 -3.95 -9.71 9.05
N GLY A 69 -4.92 -10.49 8.56
CA GLY A 69 -5.79 -11.30 9.40
C GLY A 69 -5.02 -12.30 10.26
N ARG A 70 -4.03 -12.99 9.68
CA ARG A 70 -3.17 -13.93 10.44
C ARG A 70 -2.27 -13.22 11.45
N LEU A 71 -1.72 -12.07 11.10
CA LEU A 71 -0.88 -11.27 11.99
C LEU A 71 -1.67 -10.72 13.19
N SER A 72 -2.95 -10.41 13.01
CA SER A 72 -3.82 -9.89 14.07
C SER A 72 -4.07 -10.87 15.22
N ALA A 73 -3.90 -12.17 14.96
CA ALA A 73 -4.00 -13.22 15.96
C ALA A 73 -2.73 -13.39 16.80
N LYS A 74 -1.61 -12.79 16.42
CA LYS A 74 -0.34 -12.91 17.16
C LYS A 74 -0.33 -12.08 18.46
N PRO A 75 0.43 -12.49 19.49
CA PRO A 75 0.51 -11.78 20.77
C PRO A 75 0.94 -10.32 20.65
N ASN A 76 1.78 -9.99 19.68
CA ASN A 76 2.30 -8.63 19.45
C ASN A 76 1.60 -7.88 18.30
N ALA A 77 0.29 -8.12 18.09
CA ALA A 77 -0.47 -7.55 16.99
C ALA A 77 -0.35 -6.02 16.90
N GLY A 78 -0.28 -5.31 18.02
CA GLY A 78 -0.17 -3.85 18.05
C GLY A 78 1.10 -3.26 17.42
N ARG A 79 2.15 -4.06 17.22
CA ARG A 79 3.41 -3.58 16.62
C ARG A 79 3.44 -3.66 15.11
N TRP A 80 2.57 -4.47 14.52
CA TRP A 80 2.59 -4.73 13.09
C TRP A 80 2.17 -3.54 12.22
N PRO A 81 1.14 -2.75 12.55
CA PRO A 81 0.74 -1.64 11.69
C PRO A 81 1.90 -0.67 11.40
N ALA A 82 2.63 -0.25 12.42
CA ALA A 82 3.77 0.64 12.23
C ALA A 82 4.88 0.01 11.38
N ARG A 83 5.21 -1.27 11.61
CA ARG A 83 6.24 -1.98 10.84
C ARG A 83 5.87 -2.12 9.38
N LEU A 84 4.61 -2.50 9.10
CA LEU A 84 4.12 -2.65 7.75
C LEU A 84 4.14 -1.32 6.99
N LEU A 85 3.71 -0.24 7.64
CA LEU A 85 3.74 1.11 7.06
C LEU A 85 5.17 1.60 6.80
N LEU A 86 6.11 1.34 7.71
CA LEU A 86 7.52 1.69 7.53
C LEU A 86 8.14 0.96 6.34
N ILE A 87 7.93 -0.36 6.26
CA ILE A 87 8.48 -1.17 5.17
C ILE A 87 7.83 -0.78 3.84
N ALA A 88 6.50 -0.65 3.81
CA ALA A 88 5.79 -0.24 2.60
C ALA A 88 6.21 1.16 2.13
N GLY A 89 6.32 2.12 3.04
CA GLY A 89 6.81 3.47 2.72
C GLY A 89 8.24 3.46 2.16
N ALA A 90 9.14 2.69 2.75
CA ALA A 90 10.50 2.53 2.25
C ALA A 90 10.53 1.90 0.85
N LEU A 91 9.72 0.87 0.61
CA LEU A 91 9.61 0.24 -0.71
C LEU A 91 9.05 1.21 -1.75
N LEU A 92 8.05 2.03 -1.41
CA LEU A 92 7.51 3.04 -2.32
C LEU A 92 8.50 4.17 -2.64
N LEU A 93 9.41 4.52 -1.73
CA LEU A 93 10.51 5.45 -2.03
C LEU A 93 11.45 4.92 -3.11
N ILE A 94 11.71 3.63 -3.10
CA ILE A 94 12.63 2.97 -4.03
C ILE A 94 11.91 2.60 -5.34
N ALA A 95 10.58 2.43 -5.31
CA ALA A 95 9.78 1.95 -6.43
C ALA A 95 10.01 2.68 -7.77
N PRO A 96 10.13 4.03 -7.84
CA PRO A 96 10.37 4.72 -9.11
C PRO A 96 11.69 4.35 -9.77
N TYR A 97 12.72 4.13 -8.97
CA TYR A 97 14.04 3.76 -9.47
C TYR A 97 14.08 2.30 -9.94
N LEU A 98 13.46 1.43 -9.17
CA LEU A 98 13.38 0.01 -9.50
C LEU A 98 12.49 -0.22 -10.74
N ALA A 99 11.41 0.54 -10.90
CA ALA A 99 10.55 0.49 -12.08
C ALA A 99 11.30 0.89 -13.36
N SER A 100 12.10 1.97 -13.32
CA SER A 100 12.94 2.35 -14.46
C SER A 100 13.97 1.28 -14.78
N LEU A 101 14.70 0.77 -13.78
CA LEU A 101 15.71 -0.27 -13.98
C LEU A 101 15.11 -1.55 -14.60
N LEU A 102 13.94 -1.98 -14.12
CA LEU A 102 13.27 -3.16 -14.67
C LEU A 102 12.67 -2.89 -16.06
N GLY A 103 12.22 -1.66 -16.33
CA GLY A 103 11.77 -1.26 -17.65
C GLY A 103 12.88 -1.45 -18.68
N ASP A 104 14.05 -0.92 -18.41
CA ASP A 104 15.22 -1.01 -19.30
C ASP A 104 15.73 -2.45 -19.43
N LEU A 105 15.67 -3.25 -18.35
CA LEU A 105 16.14 -4.63 -18.34
C LEU A 105 15.22 -5.61 -19.08
N LEU A 106 13.89 -5.39 -18.98
CA LEU A 106 12.90 -6.33 -19.51
C LEU A 106 12.53 -6.08 -20.97
N LEU A 107 12.90 -4.92 -21.52
CA LEU A 107 12.62 -4.52 -22.89
C LEU A 107 13.93 -4.14 -23.61
N PRO A 108 14.59 -5.05 -24.32
CA PRO A 108 15.73 -4.74 -25.18
C PRO A 108 15.32 -3.80 -26.33
N ASP A 109 16.23 -2.90 -26.73
CA ASP A 109 15.99 -1.91 -27.79
C ASP A 109 15.72 -2.55 -29.17
N ASP A 110 16.19 -3.78 -29.41
CA ASP A 110 16.11 -4.49 -30.70
C ASP A 110 14.99 -5.55 -30.75
N LEU A 111 13.82 -5.30 -30.15
CA LEU A 111 12.70 -6.23 -30.19
C LEU A 111 12.03 -6.27 -31.58
N PRO A 112 11.92 -7.48 -32.20
CA PRO A 112 11.12 -7.64 -33.42
C PRO A 112 9.66 -7.31 -33.17
N LEU A 113 8.97 -6.70 -34.17
CA LEU A 113 7.59 -6.22 -34.04
C LEU A 113 6.59 -7.32 -33.65
N ASP A 114 6.81 -8.54 -34.10
CA ASP A 114 5.98 -9.71 -33.77
C ASP A 114 6.14 -10.18 -32.32
N ALA A 115 7.31 -9.95 -31.71
CA ALA A 115 7.61 -10.26 -30.31
C ALA A 115 7.29 -9.10 -29.35
N ALA A 116 7.06 -7.89 -29.85
CA ALA A 116 6.93 -6.70 -29.02
C ALA A 116 5.72 -6.77 -28.08
N MET A 117 4.52 -7.11 -28.55
CA MET A 117 3.32 -7.19 -27.72
C MET A 117 3.42 -8.22 -26.59
N PRO A 118 3.83 -9.47 -26.83
CA PRO A 118 4.05 -10.43 -25.75
C PRO A 118 5.10 -9.97 -24.73
N ALA A 119 6.18 -9.31 -25.19
CA ALA A 119 7.22 -8.78 -24.31
C ALA A 119 6.69 -7.65 -23.39
N LEU A 120 5.92 -6.70 -23.95
CA LEU A 120 5.29 -5.61 -23.18
C LEU A 120 4.33 -6.15 -22.11
N ILE A 121 3.49 -7.12 -22.47
CA ILE A 121 2.54 -7.75 -21.54
C ILE A 121 3.29 -8.48 -20.41
N ARG A 122 4.28 -9.32 -20.74
CA ARG A 122 5.06 -10.04 -19.73
C ARG A 122 5.90 -9.11 -18.87
N GLY A 123 6.56 -8.14 -19.50
CA GLY A 123 7.40 -7.16 -18.81
C GLY A 123 6.61 -6.32 -17.82
N SER A 124 5.44 -5.80 -18.21
CA SER A 124 4.57 -5.03 -17.32
C SER A 124 4.07 -5.86 -16.13
N LEU A 125 3.74 -7.13 -16.35
CA LEU A 125 3.30 -8.05 -15.28
C LEU A 125 4.43 -8.31 -14.28
N VAL A 126 5.64 -8.62 -14.77
CA VAL A 126 6.81 -8.86 -13.91
C VAL A 126 7.22 -7.59 -13.17
N ALA A 127 7.32 -6.46 -13.85
CA ALA A 127 7.66 -5.19 -13.21
C ALA A 127 6.67 -4.81 -12.12
N THR A 128 5.38 -4.96 -12.37
CA THR A 128 4.34 -4.70 -11.37
C THR A 128 4.44 -5.66 -10.18
N ALA A 129 4.61 -6.95 -10.43
CA ALA A 129 4.71 -7.95 -9.39
C ALA A 129 5.92 -7.75 -8.48
N VAL A 130 7.05 -7.33 -9.03
CA VAL A 130 8.28 -7.11 -8.26
C VAL A 130 8.28 -5.77 -7.53
N VAL A 131 7.83 -4.70 -8.19
CA VAL A 131 7.96 -3.33 -7.65
C VAL A 131 6.78 -2.95 -6.77
N PHE A 132 5.55 -3.20 -7.22
CA PHE A 132 4.34 -2.66 -6.59
C PHE A 132 3.56 -3.66 -5.75
N ALA A 133 3.60 -4.96 -6.09
CA ALA A 133 2.89 -5.96 -5.29
C ALA A 133 3.37 -6.03 -3.82
N PRO A 134 4.68 -6.03 -3.50
CA PRO A 134 5.12 -6.11 -2.11
C PRO A 134 4.64 -4.93 -1.23
N PRO A 135 4.84 -3.65 -1.58
CA PRO A 135 4.39 -2.55 -0.75
C PRO A 135 2.86 -2.51 -0.61
N LEU A 136 2.10 -2.77 -1.68
CA LEU A 136 0.63 -2.72 -1.62
C LEU A 136 0.04 -3.91 -0.85
N MET A 137 0.66 -5.09 -0.91
CA MET A 137 0.33 -6.21 -0.05
C MET A 137 0.50 -5.86 1.44
N LEU A 138 1.61 -5.19 1.80
CA LEU A 138 1.86 -4.77 3.18
C LEU A 138 0.83 -3.73 3.65
N LEU A 139 0.46 -2.78 2.80
CA LEU A 139 -0.56 -1.78 3.10
C LEU A 139 -1.94 -2.41 3.31
N ALA A 140 -2.33 -3.35 2.46
CA ALA A 140 -3.61 -4.06 2.60
C ALA A 140 -3.70 -4.88 3.90
N ALA A 141 -2.57 -5.36 4.43
CA ALA A 141 -2.52 -6.07 5.70
C ALA A 141 -2.81 -5.17 6.91
N VAL A 142 -2.72 -3.85 6.79
CA VAL A 142 -2.95 -2.91 7.89
C VAL A 142 -4.42 -2.90 8.34
N SER A 143 -5.38 -2.91 7.41
CA SER A 143 -6.80 -2.79 7.73
C SER A 143 -7.34 -3.87 8.68
N PRO A 144 -7.11 -5.18 8.46
CA PRO A 144 -7.53 -6.22 9.40
C PRO A 144 -6.89 -6.06 10.79
N LEU A 145 -5.63 -5.63 10.84
CA LEU A 145 -4.94 -5.37 12.10
C LEU A 145 -5.61 -4.24 12.89
N LEU A 146 -5.95 -3.12 12.23
CA LEU A 146 -6.62 -1.99 12.87
C LEU A 146 -8.00 -2.38 13.42
N ILE A 147 -8.77 -3.17 12.66
CA ILE A 147 -10.09 -3.65 13.10
C ILE A 147 -9.97 -4.46 14.39
N VAL A 148 -9.04 -5.42 14.45
CA VAL A 148 -8.84 -6.26 15.63
C VAL A 148 -8.32 -5.44 16.81
N LEU A 149 -7.42 -4.48 16.58
CA LEU A 149 -6.91 -3.62 17.65
C LEU A 149 -8.01 -2.72 18.23
N LEU A 150 -8.91 -2.17 17.41
CA LEU A 150 -10.07 -1.41 17.88
C LEU A 150 -11.07 -2.29 18.62
N ALA A 151 -11.29 -3.53 18.17
CA ALA A 151 -12.15 -4.47 18.87
C ALA A 151 -11.59 -4.84 20.25
N LYS A 152 -10.28 -5.07 20.36
CA LYS A 152 -9.58 -5.27 21.65
C LYS A 152 -9.65 -4.03 22.56
N ALA A 153 -9.79 -2.83 21.99
CA ALA A 153 -10.00 -1.59 22.72
C ALA A 153 -11.46 -1.36 23.20
N GLY A 154 -12.31 -2.39 23.08
CA GLY A 154 -13.69 -2.34 23.58
C GLY A 154 -14.73 -1.86 22.55
N ARG A 155 -14.37 -1.65 21.28
CA ARG A 155 -15.36 -1.38 20.22
C ARG A 155 -16.00 -2.68 19.74
N SER A 156 -17.29 -2.64 19.38
CA SER A 156 -17.89 -3.77 18.67
C SER A 156 -17.20 -3.98 17.32
N VAL A 157 -17.03 -5.23 16.90
CA VAL A 157 -16.31 -5.59 15.66
C VAL A 157 -16.93 -4.88 14.44
N GLY A 158 -18.26 -4.83 14.36
CA GLY A 158 -18.96 -4.14 13.26
C GLY A 158 -18.66 -2.65 13.21
N ARG A 159 -18.61 -1.97 14.36
CA ARG A 159 -18.25 -0.53 14.41
C ARG A 159 -16.78 -0.31 14.06
N ALA A 160 -15.88 -1.16 14.56
CA ALA A 160 -14.47 -1.09 14.22
C ALA A 160 -14.23 -1.29 12.72
N ALA A 161 -14.91 -2.26 12.12
CA ALA A 161 -14.83 -2.53 10.69
C ALA A 161 -15.38 -1.35 9.87
N GLY A 162 -16.53 -0.79 10.27
CA GLY A 162 -17.13 0.38 9.62
C GLY A 162 -16.22 1.61 9.67
N ASP A 163 -15.66 1.93 10.84
CA ASP A 163 -14.77 3.08 11.01
C ASP A 163 -13.49 2.96 10.15
N VAL A 164 -12.86 1.78 10.16
CA VAL A 164 -11.64 1.53 9.36
C VAL A 164 -11.94 1.55 7.87
N ALA A 165 -13.03 0.93 7.44
CA ALA A 165 -13.44 0.91 6.04
C ALA A 165 -13.78 2.33 5.53
N ALA A 166 -14.59 3.09 6.28
CA ALA A 166 -14.96 4.45 5.91
C ALA A 166 -13.73 5.36 5.82
N ALA A 167 -12.85 5.33 6.83
CA ALA A 167 -11.62 6.12 6.84
C ALA A 167 -10.69 5.73 5.67
N GLY A 168 -10.50 4.44 5.43
CA GLY A 168 -9.70 3.95 4.31
C GLY A 168 -10.27 4.39 2.97
N THR A 169 -11.58 4.32 2.77
CA THR A 169 -12.26 4.76 1.55
C THR A 169 -12.13 6.27 1.33
N ILE A 170 -12.30 7.08 2.39
CA ILE A 170 -12.09 8.54 2.30
C ILE A 170 -10.63 8.83 1.93
N GLY A 171 -9.68 8.16 2.58
CA GLY A 171 -8.26 8.29 2.23
C GLY A 171 -7.98 7.91 0.78
N SER A 172 -8.54 6.81 0.31
CA SER A 172 -8.43 6.35 -1.09
C SER A 172 -9.01 7.37 -2.07
N LEU A 173 -10.17 7.93 -1.77
CA LEU A 173 -10.79 8.97 -2.57
C LEU A 173 -9.89 10.21 -2.69
N VAL A 174 -9.38 10.70 -1.55
CA VAL A 174 -8.43 11.83 -1.52
C VAL A 174 -7.17 11.47 -2.29
N GLY A 175 -6.60 10.28 -2.08
CA GLY A 175 -5.41 9.80 -2.80
C GLY A 175 -5.61 9.77 -4.31
N THR A 176 -6.74 9.29 -4.77
CA THR A 176 -7.11 9.26 -6.19
C THR A 176 -7.11 10.65 -6.81
N PHE A 177 -7.85 11.59 -6.21
CA PHE A 177 -7.96 12.94 -6.77
C PHE A 177 -6.65 13.73 -6.66
N VAL A 178 -5.99 13.67 -5.51
CA VAL A 178 -4.74 14.39 -5.26
C VAL A 178 -3.63 13.87 -6.17
N ALA A 179 -3.47 12.55 -6.31
CA ALA A 179 -2.45 11.99 -7.19
C ALA A 179 -2.70 12.37 -8.65
N THR A 180 -3.94 12.22 -9.12
CA THR A 180 -4.27 12.38 -10.55
C THR A 180 -4.29 13.84 -10.99
N HIS A 181 -4.85 14.76 -10.17
CA HIS A 181 -5.07 16.13 -10.59
C HIS A 181 -3.96 17.10 -10.17
N TRP A 182 -3.20 16.77 -9.12
CA TRP A 182 -2.15 17.66 -8.61
C TRP A 182 -0.76 17.04 -8.58
N LEU A 183 -0.57 15.89 -7.91
CA LEU A 183 0.79 15.38 -7.69
C LEU A 183 1.47 14.97 -8.99
N VAL A 184 0.83 14.15 -9.80
CA VAL A 184 1.44 13.64 -11.03
C VAL A 184 1.57 14.72 -12.10
N PRO A 185 0.55 15.57 -12.40
CA PRO A 185 0.67 16.60 -13.42
C PRO A 185 1.67 17.70 -13.08
N TRP A 186 1.78 18.11 -11.81
CA TRP A 186 2.61 19.24 -11.41
C TRP A 186 4.02 18.83 -10.98
N PHE A 187 4.17 17.66 -10.39
CA PHE A 187 5.45 17.23 -9.79
C PHE A 187 6.01 15.95 -10.40
N GLY A 188 5.24 15.24 -11.21
CA GLY A 188 5.64 13.98 -11.82
C GLY A 188 5.52 12.77 -10.90
N CYS A 189 5.65 11.58 -11.49
CA CYS A 189 5.42 10.31 -10.81
C CYS A 189 6.39 10.04 -9.64
N ARG A 190 7.64 10.46 -9.77
CA ARG A 190 8.66 10.24 -8.71
C ARG A 190 8.31 10.98 -7.43
N ILE A 191 7.95 12.26 -7.54
CA ILE A 191 7.57 13.08 -6.38
C ILE A 191 6.23 12.62 -5.81
N ALA A 192 5.25 12.27 -6.66
CA ALA A 192 3.98 11.73 -6.22
C ALA A 192 4.16 10.45 -5.36
N MET A 193 5.05 9.54 -5.79
CA MET A 193 5.37 8.33 -5.03
C MET A 193 6.09 8.64 -3.73
N THR A 194 7.03 9.61 -3.75
CA THR A 194 7.73 10.07 -2.54
C THR A 194 6.77 10.68 -1.52
N ILE A 195 5.82 11.51 -1.95
CA ILE A 195 4.81 12.08 -1.05
C ILE A 195 3.94 10.98 -0.44
N SER A 196 3.50 10.00 -1.24
CA SER A 196 2.74 8.84 -0.75
C SER A 196 3.53 8.08 0.31
N ALA A 197 4.81 7.84 0.08
CA ALA A 197 5.69 7.20 1.05
C ALA A 197 5.85 8.01 2.34
N VAL A 198 6.06 9.33 2.24
CA VAL A 198 6.19 10.23 3.41
C VAL A 198 4.91 10.23 4.25
N VAL A 199 3.73 10.25 3.64
CA VAL A 199 2.45 10.13 4.36
C VAL A 199 2.36 8.83 5.15
N LEU A 200 2.79 7.70 4.55
CA LEU A 200 2.80 6.40 5.22
C LEU A 200 3.83 6.33 6.37
N LEU A 201 5.01 6.89 6.17
CA LEU A 201 6.04 6.98 7.21
C LEU A 201 5.59 7.86 8.37
N GLY A 202 4.89 8.98 8.09
CA GLY A 202 4.26 9.83 9.10
C GLY A 202 3.17 9.09 9.89
N ALA A 203 2.33 8.30 9.20
CA ALA A 203 1.34 7.45 9.87
C ALA A 203 2.01 6.37 10.74
N ALA A 204 3.11 5.79 10.29
CA ALA A 204 3.89 4.83 11.09
C ALA A 204 4.46 5.49 12.36
N ALA A 205 5.03 6.69 12.24
CA ALA A 205 5.54 7.46 13.36
C ALA A 205 4.43 7.80 14.37
N LEU A 206 3.24 8.17 13.90
CA LEU A 206 2.06 8.43 14.74
C LEU A 206 1.68 7.17 15.54
N VAL A 207 1.67 6.00 14.90
CA VAL A 207 1.36 4.72 15.57
C VAL A 207 2.42 4.37 16.63
N VAL A 208 3.70 4.69 16.40
CA VAL A 208 4.78 4.47 17.37
C VAL A 208 4.69 5.44 18.54
N ALA A 209 4.42 6.72 18.28
CA ALA A 209 4.39 7.77 19.31
C ALA A 209 3.20 7.65 20.27
N ARG A 210 2.14 6.96 19.88
CA ARG A 210 0.92 6.79 20.68
C ARG A 210 0.80 5.42 21.37
N LYS A 211 1.87 4.67 21.42
CA LYS A 211 2.05 3.45 22.24
C LYS A 211 2.57 3.80 23.62
#